data_a7914d8d1ca9c4243d91687f1cee7df8
#
_entry.id   a7914d8d1ca9c4243d91687f1cee7df8
#
_cell.length_a   1.000
_cell.length_b   1.000
_cell.length_c   1.000
_cell.angle_alpha   90.00
_cell.angle_beta   90.00
_cell.angle_gamma   90.00
#
_symmetry.space_group_name_H-M   'P 1'
#
loop_
_entity.id
_entity.type
_entity.pdbx_description
1 polymer ?
#
loop_
_entity_poly.entity_id
_entity_poly.type
_entity_poly.pdbx_seq_one_letter_code
_entity_poly.pdbx_strand_id
1 'polypeptide(L)'
;MQKNTKKRNFFATTCALLATVAFGTASVQAAENLPRLKVSENGRFLTTEDGAPFFWLGDTAWELFHRLNRDEAIRYLDNRQKLGYTVVQAVAIAELDGPSQPNAYGFLPFKDLKSLEPALGPGANDDYWDGVDFVVEEANKRGMYVGFLPTWGRWWKKGEGGFFNPENAERYGRWLGERYRDKGVVWILGGDRNIDNDEERATVVAMARGLSEGDGGAHLRTFHPRGGGSSSDYFHNDDWLDFNMRQNGHNLEFNSYEGTRRDYERTPIKPVIDGEPVYEDHPVSFNPDNLGHTTAADVRRPIYWDLFTGAFGHTYGCHSIWQMFDPEDPAQWEVNRPLTSWKEGLDAPGAAQMRYAKALIESRPFLTRIPDPSLIVEDRVKSSIPGVGTRRFAATRDEAGTYAFVYVPLGRKFSVKTEVIKAKKIRAFWFDPRTGAARLIGEFENTGEQTFLPPTPGETLDWVLVLDDASKNYPFPGVKKWSGNR
;
A
#
# COMPACT_ATOMS: atom_id res chain seq x y z
N MET A 1 74.06 -61.35 -11.07
CA MET A 1 74.56 -60.03 -11.48
C MET A 1 73.51 -59.01 -11.20
N GLN A 2 73.65 -58.30 -10.08
CA GLN A 2 72.76 -57.25 -9.63
C GLN A 2 73.18 -55.91 -10.19
N LYS A 3 72.24 -55.12 -10.77
CA LYS A 3 72.45 -53.69 -11.08
C LYS A 3 71.53 -52.85 -10.19
N ASN A 4 72.24 -52.16 -9.28
CA ASN A 4 71.67 -51.10 -8.46
C ASN A 4 71.34 -49.86 -9.32
N THR A 5 70.07 -49.33 -9.20
CA THR A 5 69.77 -48.01 -9.67
C THR A 5 69.20 -47.18 -8.51
N LYS A 6 70.00 -46.15 -8.13
CA LYS A 6 69.63 -45.14 -7.11
C LYS A 6 68.52 -44.24 -7.63
N LYS A 7 67.41 -44.15 -6.88
CA LYS A 7 66.40 -43.10 -7.06
C LYS A 7 66.78 -41.86 -6.23
N ARG A 8 66.91 -40.73 -6.91
CA ARG A 8 67.03 -39.41 -6.28
C ARG A 8 65.59 -38.88 -5.94
N ASN A 9 65.35 -38.60 -4.69
CA ASN A 9 64.19 -37.91 -4.24
C ASN A 9 64.38 -36.40 -4.37
N PHE A 10 63.50 -35.73 -5.17
CA PHE A 10 63.35 -34.29 -5.17
C PHE A 10 62.22 -33.94 -4.21
N PHE A 11 62.53 -33.27 -3.12
CA PHE A 11 61.53 -32.59 -2.29
C PHE A 11 61.21 -31.24 -2.93
N ALA A 12 60.01 -31.09 -3.45
CA ALA A 12 59.42 -29.79 -3.82
C ALA A 12 58.67 -29.26 -2.63
N THR A 13 59.16 -28.19 -2.04
CA THR A 13 58.48 -27.45 -0.96
C THR A 13 57.46 -26.50 -1.60
N THR A 14 56.16 -26.84 -1.51
CA THR A 14 55.09 -25.98 -1.95
C THR A 14 54.70 -25.06 -0.78
N CYS A 15 55.05 -23.78 -0.87
CA CYS A 15 54.50 -22.75 0.01
C CYS A 15 53.05 -22.47 -0.38
N ALA A 16 52.11 -22.90 0.44
CA ALA A 16 50.71 -22.48 0.33
C ALA A 16 50.52 -21.11 1.01
N LEU A 17 50.33 -20.06 0.23
CA LEU A 17 49.82 -18.78 0.73
C LEU A 17 48.33 -18.94 1.07
N LEU A 18 48.00 -18.98 2.35
CA LEU A 18 46.63 -18.79 2.84
C LEU A 18 46.29 -17.30 2.78
N ALA A 19 45.54 -16.90 1.75
CA ALA A 19 44.89 -15.60 1.73
C ALA A 19 43.64 -15.69 2.61
N THR A 20 43.71 -15.15 3.81
CA THR A 20 42.53 -14.91 4.68
C THR A 20 41.73 -13.77 4.07
N VAL A 21 40.63 -14.11 3.39
CA VAL A 21 39.60 -13.14 3.00
C VAL A 21 38.81 -12.81 4.28
N ALA A 22 39.10 -11.66 4.86
CA ALA A 22 38.25 -11.10 5.91
C ALA A 22 36.94 -10.66 5.27
N PHE A 23 35.89 -11.45 5.45
CA PHE A 23 34.52 -10.99 5.22
C PHE A 23 34.18 -9.92 6.28
N GLY A 24 34.33 -8.67 5.90
CA GLY A 24 33.76 -7.57 6.65
C GLY A 24 32.23 -7.72 6.64
N THR A 25 31.68 -8.19 7.74
CA THR A 25 30.25 -8.02 8.03
C THR A 25 30.04 -6.52 8.19
N ALA A 26 29.64 -5.84 7.10
CA ALA A 26 29.03 -4.54 7.23
C ALA A 26 27.75 -4.78 8.04
N SER A 27 27.76 -4.46 9.32
CA SER A 27 26.56 -4.28 10.11
C SER A 27 25.80 -3.15 9.41
N VAL A 28 24.72 -3.48 8.71
CA VAL A 28 23.71 -2.49 8.34
C VAL A 28 23.17 -2.00 9.68
N GLN A 29 23.70 -0.89 10.15
CA GLN A 29 23.12 -0.16 11.25
C GLN A 29 21.76 0.27 10.75
N ALA A 30 20.70 -0.31 11.31
CA ALA A 30 19.34 0.13 11.03
C ALA A 30 19.33 1.65 11.29
N ALA A 31 18.94 2.44 10.30
CA ALA A 31 18.78 3.87 10.49
C ALA A 31 17.79 4.05 11.65
N GLU A 32 18.17 4.82 12.66
CA GLU A 32 17.35 5.03 13.85
C GLU A 32 15.97 5.62 13.48
N ASN A 33 15.86 6.29 12.33
CA ASN A 33 14.61 6.85 11.81
C ASN A 33 14.47 6.57 10.30
N LEU A 34 13.24 6.32 9.84
CA LEU A 34 12.92 6.25 8.42
C LEU A 34 13.06 7.63 7.75
N PRO A 35 13.53 7.71 6.48
CA PRO A 35 13.61 8.96 5.76
C PRO A 35 12.21 9.57 5.59
N ARG A 36 12.10 10.89 5.66
CA ARG A 36 10.83 11.59 5.45
C ARG A 36 10.31 11.37 4.04
N LEU A 37 9.00 11.23 3.91
CA LEU A 37 8.35 11.14 2.61
C LEU A 37 7.97 12.53 2.11
N LYS A 38 8.03 12.70 0.79
CA LYS A 38 7.57 13.92 0.10
C LYS A 38 6.86 13.57 -1.20
N VAL A 39 6.08 14.49 -1.71
CA VAL A 39 5.51 14.42 -3.05
C VAL A 39 6.63 14.60 -4.08
N SER A 40 6.64 13.78 -5.13
CA SER A 40 7.61 13.88 -6.23
C SER A 40 7.48 15.18 -7.01
N GLU A 41 8.54 15.60 -7.73
CA GLU A 41 8.56 16.86 -8.49
C GLU A 41 7.41 16.98 -9.51
N ASN A 42 7.00 15.88 -10.12
CA ASN A 42 5.86 15.86 -11.05
C ASN A 42 4.48 15.84 -10.37
N GLY A 43 4.44 15.82 -9.03
CA GLY A 43 3.19 15.80 -8.27
C GLY A 43 2.39 14.50 -8.35
N ARG A 44 2.97 13.40 -8.86
CA ARG A 44 2.22 12.16 -9.16
C ARG A 44 2.54 10.99 -8.24
N PHE A 45 3.69 11.01 -7.57
CA PHE A 45 4.20 9.91 -6.77
C PHE A 45 4.72 10.40 -5.42
N LEU A 46 5.13 9.46 -4.58
CA LEU A 46 5.90 9.76 -3.38
C LEU A 46 7.36 9.35 -3.57
N THR A 47 8.23 10.10 -2.92
CA THR A 47 9.67 9.82 -2.83
C THR A 47 10.11 10.01 -1.38
N THR A 48 11.23 9.43 -1.02
CA THR A 48 11.94 9.82 0.20
C THR A 48 12.59 11.21 0.02
N GLU A 49 13.01 11.83 1.10
CA GLU A 49 13.60 13.18 1.08
C GLU A 49 14.85 13.29 0.21
N ASP A 50 15.61 12.21 0.05
CA ASP A 50 16.76 12.11 -0.87
C ASP A 50 16.36 11.85 -2.34
N GLY A 51 15.07 11.75 -2.63
CA GLY A 51 14.51 11.56 -3.98
C GLY A 51 14.38 10.10 -4.43
N ALA A 52 14.65 9.12 -3.55
CA ALA A 52 14.43 7.73 -3.92
C ALA A 52 12.93 7.44 -4.07
N PRO A 53 12.53 6.63 -5.09
CA PRO A 53 11.14 6.28 -5.29
C PRO A 53 10.56 5.52 -4.09
N PHE A 54 9.37 5.91 -3.64
CA PHE A 54 8.63 5.22 -2.61
C PHE A 54 7.34 4.63 -3.19
N PHE A 55 7.17 3.31 -3.06
CA PHE A 55 5.93 2.63 -3.42
C PHE A 55 5.12 2.34 -2.16
N TRP A 56 3.94 2.95 -2.06
CA TRP A 56 2.99 2.64 -1.00
C TRP A 56 2.31 1.30 -1.27
N LEU A 57 2.69 0.27 -0.54
CA LEU A 57 1.91 -0.94 -0.36
C LEU A 57 1.43 -0.96 1.08
N GLY A 58 0.18 -0.53 1.27
CA GLY A 58 -0.43 -0.41 2.60
C GLY A 58 -1.23 -1.65 2.99
N ASP A 59 -1.37 -1.86 4.29
CA ASP A 59 -2.32 -2.80 4.89
C ASP A 59 -3.24 -2.08 5.86
N THR A 60 -4.51 -2.48 5.91
CA THR A 60 -5.51 -1.88 6.78
C THR A 60 -5.62 -2.66 8.09
N ALA A 61 -5.31 -2.00 9.20
CA ALA A 61 -5.29 -2.56 10.54
C ALA A 61 -5.85 -1.55 11.56
N TRP A 62 -7.13 -1.14 11.40
CA TRP A 62 -7.72 -0.04 12.15
C TRP A 62 -7.62 -0.21 13.66
N GLU A 63 -7.81 -1.45 14.17
CA GLU A 63 -7.80 -1.77 15.59
C GLU A 63 -6.42 -2.21 16.14
N LEU A 64 -5.34 -2.04 15.37
CA LEU A 64 -4.00 -2.52 15.72
C LEU A 64 -3.51 -1.98 17.07
N PHE A 65 -3.66 -0.68 17.34
CA PHE A 65 -3.26 -0.06 18.59
C PHE A 65 -4.15 -0.41 19.78
N HIS A 66 -5.41 -0.76 19.48
CA HIS A 66 -6.43 -0.95 20.50
C HIS A 66 -6.55 -2.41 20.94
N ARG A 67 -6.54 -3.35 19.99
CA ARG A 67 -6.86 -4.76 20.26
C ARG A 67 -5.67 -5.69 20.45
N LEU A 68 -4.50 -5.38 19.86
CA LEU A 68 -3.36 -6.27 19.95
C LEU A 68 -2.44 -5.92 21.14
N ASN A 69 -1.95 -6.95 21.81
CA ASN A 69 -0.80 -6.83 22.70
C ASN A 69 0.51 -6.75 21.89
N ARG A 70 1.65 -6.48 22.58
CA ARG A 70 2.94 -6.29 21.91
C ARG A 70 3.43 -7.49 21.12
N ASP A 71 3.26 -8.71 21.63
CA ASP A 71 3.70 -9.93 20.93
C ASP A 71 2.84 -10.17 19.67
N GLU A 72 1.55 -9.92 19.76
CA GLU A 72 0.63 -10.01 18.65
C GLU A 72 0.90 -8.94 17.58
N ALA A 73 1.18 -7.70 18.00
CA ALA A 73 1.57 -6.63 17.10
C ALA A 73 2.89 -6.95 16.36
N ILE A 74 3.89 -7.52 17.05
CA ILE A 74 5.12 -8.02 16.42
C ILE A 74 4.79 -9.10 15.37
N ARG A 75 3.96 -10.08 15.72
CA ARG A 75 3.56 -11.15 14.78
C ARG A 75 2.91 -10.59 13.51
N TYR A 76 2.01 -9.63 13.67
CA TYR A 76 1.36 -8.95 12.56
C TYR A 76 2.39 -8.19 11.70
N LEU A 77 3.22 -7.37 12.30
CA LEU A 77 4.23 -6.56 11.60
C LEU A 77 5.29 -7.41 10.89
N ASP A 78 5.74 -8.50 11.50
CA ASP A 78 6.69 -9.45 10.88
C ASP A 78 6.10 -10.09 9.62
N ASN A 79 4.82 -10.49 9.67
CA ASN A 79 4.13 -11.03 8.51
C ASN A 79 4.06 -9.99 7.38
N ARG A 80 3.65 -8.75 7.68
CA ARG A 80 3.51 -7.68 6.69
C ARG A 80 4.87 -7.28 6.09
N GLN A 81 5.93 -7.19 6.90
CA GLN A 81 7.29 -6.98 6.42
C GLN A 81 7.73 -8.08 5.45
N LYS A 82 7.54 -9.35 5.81
CA LYS A 82 7.88 -10.52 4.98
C LYS A 82 7.15 -10.49 3.62
N LEU A 83 5.93 -9.98 3.59
CA LEU A 83 5.14 -9.82 2.38
C LEU A 83 5.49 -8.55 1.58
N GLY A 84 6.39 -7.69 2.10
CA GLY A 84 6.89 -6.51 1.41
C GLY A 84 6.01 -5.28 1.51
N TYR A 85 5.12 -5.22 2.50
CA TYR A 85 4.35 -4.03 2.83
C TYR A 85 5.27 -2.90 3.29
N THR A 86 4.89 -1.68 2.96
CA THR A 86 5.66 -0.46 3.26
C THR A 86 4.91 0.50 4.17
N VAL A 87 3.61 0.29 4.34
CA VAL A 87 2.75 1.09 5.21
C VAL A 87 1.77 0.17 5.94
N VAL A 88 1.48 0.49 7.21
CA VAL A 88 0.34 -0.06 7.95
C VAL A 88 -0.56 1.09 8.39
N GLN A 89 -1.86 1.02 8.09
CA GLN A 89 -2.84 2.02 8.49
C GLN A 89 -3.48 1.61 9.81
N ALA A 90 -3.41 2.49 10.82
CA ALA A 90 -3.95 2.23 12.15
C ALA A 90 -4.56 3.50 12.77
N VAL A 91 -5.53 3.32 13.66
CA VAL A 91 -6.30 4.42 14.27
C VAL A 91 -5.98 4.55 15.75
N ALA A 92 -5.53 5.74 16.17
CA ALA A 92 -5.22 5.99 17.57
C ALA A 92 -6.46 5.98 18.46
N ILE A 93 -7.54 6.65 18.03
CA ILE A 93 -8.84 6.58 18.74
C ILE A 93 -9.77 5.73 17.88
N ALA A 94 -9.73 4.43 18.13
CA ALA A 94 -10.29 3.40 17.28
C ALA A 94 -11.83 3.49 17.10
N GLU A 95 -12.33 2.87 16.02
CA GLU A 95 -13.75 2.87 15.68
C GLU A 95 -14.57 2.09 16.70
N LEU A 96 -14.08 0.92 17.10
CA LEU A 96 -14.81 -0.03 17.92
C LEU A 96 -14.72 0.37 19.41
N ASP A 97 -15.36 1.50 19.72
CA ASP A 97 -15.48 2.08 21.06
C ASP A 97 -14.15 2.43 21.75
N GLY A 98 -13.08 2.66 20.98
CA GLY A 98 -11.75 2.97 21.48
C GLY A 98 -11.65 4.11 22.50
N PRO A 99 -12.50 5.16 22.49
CA PRO A 99 -12.52 6.17 23.56
C PRO A 99 -12.97 5.66 24.93
N SER A 100 -13.76 4.59 25.00
CA SER A 100 -14.43 4.08 26.19
C SER A 100 -14.07 2.62 26.54
N GLN A 101 -13.60 1.86 25.58
CA GLN A 101 -13.07 0.53 25.81
C GLN A 101 -11.54 0.60 25.96
N PRO A 102 -10.98 -0.04 26.99
CA PRO A 102 -9.54 -0.04 27.16
C PRO A 102 -8.83 -0.87 26.10
N ASN A 103 -7.56 -0.54 25.83
CA ASN A 103 -6.71 -1.36 24.97
C ASN A 103 -6.40 -2.74 25.60
N ALA A 104 -5.63 -3.59 24.91
CA ALA A 104 -5.23 -4.92 25.40
C ALA A 104 -4.53 -4.95 26.76
N TYR A 105 -4.13 -3.80 27.30
CA TYR A 105 -3.48 -3.64 28.62
C TYR A 105 -4.38 -2.99 29.67
N GLY A 106 -5.61 -2.68 29.36
CA GLY A 106 -6.56 -2.05 30.29
C GLY A 106 -6.48 -0.53 30.36
N PHE A 107 -5.81 0.13 29.41
CA PHE A 107 -5.64 1.59 29.40
C PHE A 107 -6.58 2.29 28.43
N LEU A 108 -7.07 3.47 28.83
CA LEU A 108 -7.87 4.37 27.99
C LEU A 108 -6.99 5.49 27.42
N PRO A 109 -7.31 6.03 26.23
CA PRO A 109 -6.48 7.05 25.58
C PRO A 109 -6.53 8.42 26.26
N PHE A 110 -7.64 8.75 26.92
CA PHE A 110 -7.86 10.05 27.57
C PHE A 110 -8.22 9.88 29.03
N LYS A 111 -7.87 10.88 29.86
CA LYS A 111 -8.32 10.97 31.25
C LYS A 111 -9.83 11.10 31.34
N ASP A 112 -10.41 11.88 30.43
CA ASP A 112 -11.84 12.03 30.24
C ASP A 112 -12.16 12.60 28.83
N LEU A 113 -13.37 12.35 28.33
CA LEU A 113 -13.82 12.79 27.00
C LEU A 113 -14.18 14.28 26.91
N LYS A 114 -14.20 15.01 28.02
CA LYS A 114 -14.47 16.44 28.02
C LYS A 114 -13.19 17.24 27.79
N SER A 115 -12.14 16.90 28.52
CA SER A 115 -10.84 17.56 28.40
C SER A 115 -10.04 17.07 27.20
N LEU A 116 -10.19 15.81 26.80
CA LEU A 116 -9.34 15.10 25.84
C LEU A 116 -7.85 15.21 26.20
N GLU A 117 -7.57 15.28 27.49
CA GLU A 117 -6.20 15.24 27.98
C GLU A 117 -5.68 13.80 27.86
N PRO A 118 -4.56 13.55 27.16
CA PRO A 118 -3.99 12.21 27.08
C PRO A 118 -3.74 11.60 28.46
N ALA A 119 -4.16 10.36 28.63
CA ALA A 119 -3.94 9.64 29.87
C ALA A 119 -2.52 9.08 29.87
N LEU A 120 -1.59 9.84 30.44
CA LEU A 120 -0.17 9.48 30.51
C LEU A 120 0.18 8.95 31.91
N GLY A 121 0.90 7.83 31.93
CA GLY A 121 1.51 7.25 33.12
C GLY A 121 2.94 7.77 33.37
N PRO A 122 3.54 7.50 34.52
CA PRO A 122 4.91 7.92 34.86
C PRO A 122 6.00 7.03 34.27
N GLY A 123 5.68 5.84 33.83
CA GLY A 123 6.61 4.82 33.29
C GLY A 123 6.61 4.74 31.78
N ALA A 124 7.34 3.75 31.27
CA ALA A 124 7.50 3.53 29.83
C ALA A 124 6.56 2.44 29.25
N ASN A 125 5.66 1.89 30.07
CA ASN A 125 4.76 0.80 29.66
C ASN A 125 3.48 0.78 30.53
N ASP A 126 3.00 1.92 30.95
CA ASP A 126 1.92 2.03 31.91
C ASP A 126 0.76 2.91 31.48
N ASP A 127 0.71 3.24 30.18
CA ASP A 127 -0.41 3.94 29.57
C ASP A 127 -0.76 3.48 28.17
N TYR A 128 -1.85 4.03 27.62
CA TYR A 128 -2.33 3.74 26.27
C TYR A 128 -1.31 4.11 25.18
N TRP A 129 -0.68 5.26 25.34
CA TRP A 129 0.20 5.86 24.34
C TRP A 129 1.55 5.19 24.26
N ASP A 130 2.00 4.56 25.32
CA ASP A 130 3.17 3.67 25.32
C ASP A 130 2.94 2.43 24.41
N GLY A 131 1.70 1.95 24.37
CA GLY A 131 1.29 0.89 23.45
C GLY A 131 1.34 1.36 21.98
N VAL A 132 0.86 2.56 21.70
CA VAL A 132 0.90 3.17 20.38
C VAL A 132 2.34 3.43 19.95
N ASP A 133 3.18 4.01 20.83
CA ASP A 133 4.60 4.25 20.56
C ASP A 133 5.32 2.97 20.18
N PHE A 134 5.11 1.90 20.96
CA PHE A 134 5.72 0.60 20.70
C PHE A 134 5.40 0.10 19.27
N VAL A 135 4.14 0.16 18.86
CA VAL A 135 3.73 -0.31 17.52
C VAL A 135 4.33 0.56 16.42
N VAL A 136 4.34 1.89 16.59
CA VAL A 136 4.97 2.82 15.63
C VAL A 136 6.46 2.53 15.50
N GLU A 137 7.17 2.34 16.60
CA GLU A 137 8.60 2.03 16.60
C GLU A 137 8.89 0.67 15.97
N GLU A 138 8.12 -0.36 16.29
CA GLU A 138 8.30 -1.69 15.72
C GLU A 138 7.98 -1.72 14.22
N ALA A 139 7.01 -0.95 13.75
CA ALA A 139 6.76 -0.77 12.31
C ALA A 139 7.95 -0.08 11.63
N ASN A 140 8.44 1.03 12.21
CA ASN A 140 9.57 1.78 11.66
C ASN A 140 10.87 0.95 11.63
N LYS A 141 11.18 0.16 12.67
CA LYS A 141 12.32 -0.77 12.70
C LYS A 141 12.28 -1.80 11.55
N ARG A 142 11.08 -2.13 11.06
CA ARG A 142 10.84 -3.04 9.93
C ARG A 142 10.81 -2.33 8.57
N GLY A 143 11.08 -1.03 8.53
CA GLY A 143 11.05 -0.23 7.31
C GLY A 143 9.63 0.14 6.85
N MET A 144 8.63 0.01 7.71
CA MET A 144 7.24 0.36 7.41
C MET A 144 6.86 1.68 8.08
N TYR A 145 6.23 2.56 7.30
CA TYR A 145 5.59 3.76 7.83
C TYR A 145 4.24 3.41 8.44
N VAL A 146 3.79 4.23 9.38
CA VAL A 146 2.42 4.13 9.89
C VAL A 146 1.56 5.18 9.20
N GLY A 147 0.56 4.75 8.45
CA GLY A 147 -0.57 5.58 8.03
C GLY A 147 -1.44 5.82 9.26
N PHE A 148 -1.13 6.90 9.98
CA PHE A 148 -1.64 7.15 11.31
C PHE A 148 -2.92 7.97 11.25
N LEU A 149 -4.05 7.37 11.65
CA LEU A 149 -5.30 8.10 11.85
C LEU A 149 -5.37 8.59 13.30
N PRO A 150 -5.37 9.92 13.54
CA PRO A 150 -5.52 10.48 14.89
C PRO A 150 -6.79 10.00 15.60
N THR A 151 -7.87 9.84 14.84
CA THR A 151 -9.19 9.41 15.34
C THR A 151 -10.01 8.84 14.19
N TRP A 152 -11.00 8.01 14.52
CA TRP A 152 -12.01 7.60 13.54
C TRP A 152 -13.06 8.69 13.32
N GLY A 153 -13.71 8.67 12.15
CA GLY A 153 -14.65 9.71 11.71
C GLY A 153 -15.85 9.92 12.63
N ARG A 154 -16.37 8.86 13.23
CA ARG A 154 -17.48 8.94 14.20
C ARG A 154 -17.20 9.96 15.32
N TRP A 155 -15.95 10.09 15.77
CA TRP A 155 -15.61 10.89 16.94
C TRP A 155 -15.54 12.41 16.69
N TRP A 156 -15.55 12.84 15.42
CA TRP A 156 -15.76 14.25 15.05
C TRP A 156 -17.13 14.52 14.43
N LYS A 157 -17.97 13.49 14.20
CA LYS A 157 -19.35 13.60 13.75
C LYS A 157 -20.28 13.84 14.92
N LYS A 158 -20.77 15.07 15.09
CA LYS A 158 -21.68 15.41 16.20
C LYS A 158 -22.96 14.57 16.24
N GLY A 159 -23.55 14.30 15.09
CA GLY A 159 -24.74 13.47 14.98
C GLY A 159 -24.54 12.01 15.39
N GLU A 160 -23.29 11.54 15.50
CA GLU A 160 -22.93 10.19 15.90
C GLU A 160 -22.32 10.10 17.31
N GLY A 161 -22.42 11.18 18.09
CA GLY A 161 -21.84 11.24 19.44
C GLY A 161 -20.39 11.71 19.49
N GLY A 162 -19.93 12.37 18.41
CA GLY A 162 -18.58 12.93 18.34
C GLY A 162 -18.33 14.03 19.36
N PHE A 163 -17.14 14.03 19.93
CA PHE A 163 -16.66 14.94 20.98
C PHE A 163 -15.56 15.89 20.50
N PHE A 164 -14.97 15.65 19.34
CA PHE A 164 -14.03 16.59 18.73
C PHE A 164 -14.78 17.82 18.19
N ASN A 165 -14.16 18.99 18.38
CA ASN A 165 -14.51 20.28 17.82
C ASN A 165 -13.21 20.98 17.37
N PRO A 166 -13.26 22.13 16.67
CA PRO A 166 -12.05 22.76 16.15
C PRO A 166 -10.98 23.04 17.22
N GLU A 167 -11.37 23.50 18.43
CA GLU A 167 -10.42 23.87 19.48
C GLU A 167 -9.67 22.64 20.03
N ASN A 168 -10.42 21.61 20.44
CA ASN A 168 -9.80 20.43 21.05
C ASN A 168 -9.09 19.54 20.00
N ALA A 169 -9.57 19.52 18.75
CA ALA A 169 -8.94 18.84 17.64
C ALA A 169 -7.57 19.41 17.30
N GLU A 170 -7.41 20.74 17.29
CA GLU A 170 -6.12 21.42 17.10
C GLU A 170 -5.14 21.10 18.21
N ARG A 171 -5.58 21.20 19.48
CA ARG A 171 -4.75 20.89 20.63
C ARG A 171 -4.29 19.43 20.65
N TYR A 172 -5.18 18.48 20.39
CA TYR A 172 -4.88 17.07 20.27
C TYR A 172 -3.94 16.78 19.11
N GLY A 173 -4.21 17.38 17.95
CA GLY A 173 -3.34 17.26 16.78
C GLY A 173 -1.92 17.77 17.04
N ARG A 174 -1.77 18.93 17.72
CA ARG A 174 -0.46 19.47 18.07
C ARG A 174 0.32 18.52 18.98
N TRP A 175 -0.34 17.99 20.00
CA TRP A 175 0.26 17.02 20.90
C TRP A 175 0.72 15.75 20.16
N LEU A 176 -0.09 15.19 19.26
CA LEU A 176 0.30 14.05 18.43
C LEU A 176 1.47 14.39 17.51
N GLY A 177 1.42 15.55 16.85
CA GLY A 177 2.49 16.02 15.98
C GLY A 177 3.83 16.12 16.72
N GLU A 178 3.83 16.68 17.93
CA GLU A 178 5.02 16.76 18.78
C GLU A 178 5.55 15.38 19.16
N ARG A 179 4.65 14.44 19.54
CA ARG A 179 5.02 13.08 19.99
C ARG A 179 5.65 12.24 18.87
N TYR A 180 5.16 12.36 17.64
CA TYR A 180 5.60 11.54 16.51
C TYR A 180 6.45 12.30 15.48
N ARG A 181 6.95 13.49 15.81
CA ARG A 181 7.75 14.34 14.91
C ARG A 181 8.91 13.63 14.22
N ASP A 182 9.61 12.76 14.94
CA ASP A 182 10.80 12.05 14.48
C ASP A 182 10.51 10.59 14.11
N LYS A 183 9.25 10.22 13.94
CA LYS A 183 8.83 8.86 13.59
C LYS A 183 8.42 8.79 12.11
N GLY A 184 8.49 7.61 11.54
CA GLY A 184 8.01 7.34 10.17
C GLY A 184 6.49 7.21 10.14
N VAL A 185 5.77 8.34 10.07
CA VAL A 185 4.32 8.38 10.00
C VAL A 185 3.84 9.17 8.77
N VAL A 186 2.61 8.91 8.34
CA VAL A 186 1.84 9.75 7.41
C VAL A 186 0.49 9.99 8.05
N TRP A 187 0.08 11.25 8.19
CA TRP A 187 -1.17 11.59 8.84
C TRP A 187 -2.36 11.36 7.90
N ILE A 188 -3.32 10.56 8.34
CA ILE A 188 -4.56 10.29 7.62
C ILE A 188 -5.72 10.80 8.48
N LEU A 189 -6.27 11.94 8.14
CA LEU A 189 -7.43 12.50 8.82
C LEU A 189 -8.72 11.82 8.33
N GLY A 190 -9.83 12.01 9.02
CA GLY A 190 -11.12 11.46 8.60
C GLY A 190 -11.47 10.15 9.28
N GLY A 191 -11.58 9.06 8.53
CA GLY A 191 -12.00 7.74 8.99
C GLY A 191 -13.45 7.41 8.64
N ASP A 192 -13.68 6.92 7.44
CA ASP A 192 -14.97 6.42 6.90
C ASP A 192 -16.19 7.36 7.09
N ARG A 193 -15.95 8.67 7.07
CA ARG A 193 -17.02 9.67 7.15
C ARG A 193 -16.80 10.81 6.18
N ASN A 194 -17.91 11.30 5.63
CA ASN A 194 -17.95 12.47 4.76
C ASN A 194 -18.09 13.75 5.57
N ILE A 195 -17.71 14.87 4.99
CA ILE A 195 -17.92 16.21 5.52
C ILE A 195 -19.31 16.68 5.09
N ASP A 196 -20.22 16.90 6.04
CA ASP A 196 -21.60 17.28 5.75
C ASP A 196 -21.89 18.76 6.09
N ASN A 197 -21.00 19.43 6.83
CA ASN A 197 -21.19 20.82 7.24
C ASN A 197 -19.86 21.52 7.56
N ASP A 198 -19.91 22.85 7.72
CA ASP A 198 -18.73 23.70 7.95
C ASP A 198 -18.04 23.43 9.29
N GLU A 199 -18.75 23.02 10.31
CA GLU A 199 -18.14 22.72 11.62
C GLU A 199 -17.31 21.44 11.57
N GLU A 200 -17.78 20.41 10.91
CA GLU A 200 -17.04 19.17 10.66
C GLU A 200 -15.78 19.46 9.84
N ARG A 201 -15.94 20.28 8.79
CA ARG A 201 -14.79 20.74 7.98
C ARG A 201 -13.78 21.49 8.83
N ALA A 202 -14.24 22.44 9.65
CA ALA A 202 -13.39 23.23 10.52
C ALA A 202 -12.66 22.35 11.54
N THR A 203 -13.30 21.31 12.07
CA THR A 203 -12.68 20.35 13.02
C THR A 203 -11.55 19.57 12.36
N VAL A 204 -11.76 19.04 11.16
CA VAL A 204 -10.72 18.31 10.42
C VAL A 204 -9.55 19.24 10.05
N VAL A 205 -9.82 20.46 9.57
CA VAL A 205 -8.79 21.45 9.22
C VAL A 205 -7.98 21.88 10.46
N ALA A 206 -8.66 22.07 11.61
CA ALA A 206 -7.99 22.41 12.86
C ALA A 206 -7.06 21.28 13.34
N MET A 207 -7.49 20.03 13.22
CA MET A 207 -6.63 18.88 13.52
C MET A 207 -5.41 18.82 12.59
N ALA A 208 -5.60 19.03 11.28
CA ALA A 208 -4.51 19.07 10.30
C ALA A 208 -3.49 20.18 10.62
N ARG A 209 -3.98 21.35 11.04
CA ARG A 209 -3.13 22.47 11.48
C ARG A 209 -2.35 22.11 12.74
N GLY A 210 -3.03 21.57 13.77
CA GLY A 210 -2.37 21.13 14.99
C GLY A 210 -1.26 20.12 14.74
N LEU A 211 -1.53 19.08 13.94
CA LEU A 211 -0.51 18.09 13.53
C LEU A 211 0.72 18.76 12.89
N SER A 212 0.48 19.68 11.94
CA SER A 212 1.56 20.41 11.26
C SER A 212 2.36 21.32 12.18
N GLU A 213 1.70 22.01 13.12
CA GLU A 213 2.38 22.82 14.12
C GLU A 213 3.22 21.96 15.09
N GLY A 214 2.66 20.81 15.49
CA GLY A 214 3.34 19.88 16.38
C GLY A 214 4.57 19.23 15.76
N ASP A 215 4.47 18.73 14.53
CA ASP A 215 5.58 18.05 13.84
C ASP A 215 6.49 19.00 13.04
N GLY A 216 6.15 20.30 12.98
CA GLY A 216 6.88 21.29 12.20
C GLY A 216 6.71 21.12 10.68
N GLY A 217 5.61 20.52 10.23
CA GLY A 217 5.32 20.24 8.82
C GLY A 217 6.13 19.07 8.24
N ALA A 218 6.61 18.18 9.11
CA ALA A 218 7.53 17.09 8.72
C ALA A 218 6.87 15.98 7.93
N HIS A 219 5.56 15.74 8.12
CA HIS A 219 4.88 14.58 7.57
C HIS A 219 3.78 14.96 6.57
N LEU A 220 3.60 14.09 5.58
CA LEU A 220 2.50 14.19 4.63
C LEU A 220 1.14 13.98 5.32
N ARG A 221 0.11 14.63 4.78
CA ARG A 221 -1.27 14.62 5.29
C ARG A 221 -2.26 14.33 4.18
N THR A 222 -3.25 13.52 4.52
CA THR A 222 -4.39 13.24 3.65
C THR A 222 -5.67 13.08 4.47
N PHE A 223 -6.78 12.77 3.81
CA PHE A 223 -8.09 12.56 4.45
C PHE A 223 -8.74 11.29 3.91
N HIS A 224 -9.20 10.45 4.81
CA HIS A 224 -9.92 9.20 4.52
C HIS A 224 -11.44 9.45 4.52
N PRO A 225 -12.10 9.46 3.35
CA PRO A 225 -13.53 9.70 3.23
C PRO A 225 -14.33 8.42 3.52
N ARG A 226 -15.65 8.52 3.39
CA ARG A 226 -16.55 7.36 3.35
C ARG A 226 -16.50 6.63 2.01
N GLY A 227 -16.93 5.37 2.00
CA GLY A 227 -17.05 4.51 0.82
C GLY A 227 -17.68 5.19 -0.40
N GLY A 228 -17.01 5.08 -1.54
CA GLY A 228 -17.34 5.76 -2.79
C GLY A 228 -16.82 7.20 -2.91
N GLY A 229 -16.22 7.76 -1.85
CA GLY A 229 -15.72 9.14 -1.78
C GLY A 229 -14.23 9.29 -2.08
N SER A 230 -13.81 10.56 -2.08
CA SER A 230 -12.40 10.96 -2.15
C SER A 230 -12.15 12.18 -1.25
N SER A 231 -10.95 12.28 -0.69
CA SER A 231 -10.49 13.51 -0.04
C SER A 231 -10.59 14.73 -0.97
N SER A 232 -10.47 14.49 -2.27
CA SER A 232 -10.57 15.53 -3.30
C SER A 232 -11.96 16.17 -3.38
N ASP A 233 -12.97 15.51 -2.89
CA ASP A 233 -14.35 16.05 -2.87
C ASP A 233 -14.51 17.18 -1.85
N TYR A 234 -13.62 17.25 -0.84
CA TYR A 234 -13.67 18.20 0.27
C TYR A 234 -12.48 19.15 0.35
N PHE A 235 -11.25 18.64 0.09
CA PHE A 235 -10.01 19.31 0.47
C PHE A 235 -8.98 19.43 -0.66
N HIS A 236 -9.36 19.15 -1.93
CA HIS A 236 -8.40 19.13 -3.03
C HIS A 236 -7.57 20.40 -3.17
N ASN A 237 -8.18 21.56 -2.91
CA ASN A 237 -7.56 22.86 -3.03
C ASN A 237 -6.96 23.37 -1.71
N ASP A 238 -7.05 22.60 -0.64
CA ASP A 238 -6.45 22.99 0.63
C ASP A 238 -4.94 22.69 0.62
N ASP A 239 -4.13 23.62 1.11
CA ASP A 239 -2.67 23.51 1.11
C ASP A 239 -2.16 22.39 2.03
N TRP A 240 -2.95 22.02 3.03
CA TRP A 240 -2.56 20.97 3.96
C TRP A 240 -2.73 19.55 3.38
N LEU A 241 -3.55 19.36 2.35
CA LEU A 241 -3.75 18.05 1.71
C LEU A 241 -2.64 17.77 0.71
N ASP A 242 -1.73 16.88 1.03
CA ASP A 242 -0.58 16.57 0.18
C ASP A 242 -0.93 15.62 -0.98
N PHE A 243 -1.86 14.68 -0.76
CA PHE A 243 -2.31 13.73 -1.78
C PHE A 243 -3.78 13.35 -1.60
N ASN A 244 -4.43 12.94 -2.68
CA ASN A 244 -5.81 12.48 -2.65
C ASN A 244 -5.86 11.00 -2.24
N MET A 245 -6.69 10.70 -1.24
CA MET A 245 -7.01 9.35 -0.82
C MET A 245 -8.48 9.05 -1.12
N ARG A 246 -8.71 7.92 -1.73
CA ARG A 246 -10.03 7.38 -2.02
C ARG A 246 -10.38 6.25 -1.06
N GLN A 247 -11.69 6.01 -0.90
CA GLN A 247 -12.24 4.76 -0.38
C GLN A 247 -13.24 4.24 -1.40
N ASN A 248 -12.94 3.12 -2.05
CA ASN A 248 -13.86 2.55 -3.03
C ASN A 248 -14.96 1.69 -2.39
N GLY A 249 -14.78 1.23 -1.15
CA GLY A 249 -15.74 0.42 -0.41
C GLY A 249 -15.82 -1.04 -0.88
N HIS A 250 -16.80 -1.77 -0.34
CA HIS A 250 -16.82 -3.25 -0.38
C HIS A 250 -17.86 -3.83 -1.36
N ASN A 251 -18.12 -3.14 -2.45
CA ASN A 251 -18.97 -3.59 -3.55
C ASN A 251 -18.12 -3.99 -4.75
N LEU A 252 -18.31 -5.20 -5.29
CA LEU A 252 -17.56 -5.69 -6.45
C LEU A 252 -17.86 -4.96 -7.76
N GLU A 253 -19.00 -4.26 -7.85
CA GLU A 253 -19.37 -3.45 -9.00
C GLU A 253 -18.77 -2.05 -8.98
N PHE A 254 -18.19 -1.61 -7.85
CA PHE A 254 -17.49 -0.34 -7.80
C PHE A 254 -16.29 -0.34 -8.72
N ASN A 255 -16.27 0.69 -9.52
CA ASN A 255 -15.26 0.91 -10.53
C ASN A 255 -14.17 1.83 -9.94
N SER A 256 -13.21 1.25 -9.22
CA SER A 256 -12.07 1.99 -8.65
C SER A 256 -11.36 2.83 -9.72
N TYR A 257 -11.28 2.29 -10.92
CA TYR A 257 -10.68 2.89 -12.07
C TYR A 257 -11.21 4.32 -12.38
N GLU A 258 -12.53 4.52 -12.44
CA GLU A 258 -13.09 5.84 -12.81
C GLU A 258 -12.83 6.89 -11.74
N GLY A 259 -12.91 6.49 -10.48
CA GLY A 259 -12.63 7.37 -9.37
C GLY A 259 -11.15 7.78 -9.31
N THR A 260 -10.23 6.83 -9.44
CA THR A 260 -8.79 7.10 -9.48
C THR A 260 -8.43 8.00 -10.66
N ARG A 261 -9.02 7.75 -11.85
CA ARG A 261 -8.83 8.60 -13.02
C ARG A 261 -9.31 10.04 -12.80
N ARG A 262 -10.52 10.20 -12.22
CA ARG A 262 -11.06 11.51 -11.89
C ARG A 262 -10.11 12.33 -11.03
N ASP A 263 -9.56 11.72 -9.99
CA ASP A 263 -8.65 12.41 -9.09
C ASP A 263 -7.25 12.64 -9.71
N TYR A 264 -6.79 11.72 -10.55
CA TYR A 264 -5.56 11.90 -11.32
C TYR A 264 -5.62 13.08 -12.31
N GLU A 265 -6.78 13.33 -12.92
CA GLU A 265 -7.00 14.40 -13.89
C GLU A 265 -7.27 15.78 -13.24
N ARG A 266 -7.45 15.85 -11.91
CA ARG A 266 -7.71 17.12 -11.20
C ARG A 266 -6.51 18.07 -11.22
N THR A 267 -6.80 19.37 -11.12
CA THR A 267 -5.83 20.44 -10.91
C THR A 267 -6.17 21.23 -9.64
N PRO A 268 -5.16 21.62 -8.82
CA PRO A 268 -3.73 21.34 -8.98
C PRO A 268 -3.44 19.84 -8.97
N ILE A 269 -2.31 19.45 -9.60
CA ILE A 269 -1.90 18.05 -9.63
C ILE A 269 -1.54 17.60 -8.21
N LYS A 270 -2.15 16.49 -7.76
CA LYS A 270 -1.78 15.80 -6.51
C LYS A 270 -1.69 14.31 -6.75
N PRO A 271 -0.82 13.58 -6.04
CA PRO A 271 -0.81 12.12 -6.10
C PRO A 271 -2.17 11.55 -5.68
N VAL A 272 -2.52 10.37 -6.15
CA VAL A 272 -3.78 9.68 -5.79
C VAL A 272 -3.52 8.25 -5.35
N ILE A 273 -4.27 7.79 -4.35
CA ILE A 273 -4.24 6.41 -3.85
C ILE A 273 -5.65 5.93 -3.47
N ASP A 274 -5.89 4.63 -3.61
CA ASP A 274 -7.00 3.97 -2.92
C ASP A 274 -6.52 3.51 -1.54
N GLY A 275 -7.01 4.17 -0.50
CA GLY A 275 -6.66 3.92 0.89
C GLY A 275 -7.53 2.86 1.55
N GLU A 276 -8.69 2.56 0.96
CA GLU A 276 -9.59 1.50 1.40
C GLU A 276 -10.39 0.93 0.22
N PRO A 277 -9.78 0.00 -0.52
CA PRO A 277 -10.46 -0.79 -1.54
C PRO A 277 -11.32 -1.88 -0.91
N VAL A 278 -11.91 -2.74 -1.75
CA VAL A 278 -12.57 -3.95 -1.27
C VAL A 278 -11.58 -4.82 -0.47
N TYR A 279 -12.02 -5.30 0.70
CA TYR A 279 -11.23 -6.19 1.55
C TYR A 279 -11.40 -7.65 1.14
N GLU A 280 -10.36 -8.46 1.32
CA GLU A 280 -10.45 -9.92 1.21
C GLU A 280 -11.28 -10.47 2.36
N ASP A 281 -12.06 -11.51 2.08
CA ASP A 281 -12.91 -12.19 3.04
C ASP A 281 -14.06 -11.34 3.62
N HIS A 282 -14.34 -10.19 2.99
CA HIS A 282 -15.41 -9.29 3.39
C HIS A 282 -16.75 -9.72 2.77
N PRO A 283 -17.87 -9.65 3.52
CA PRO A 283 -19.20 -9.83 2.94
C PRO A 283 -19.43 -8.90 1.76
N VAL A 284 -19.66 -9.44 0.57
CA VAL A 284 -19.92 -8.62 -0.63
C VAL A 284 -21.13 -7.72 -0.39
N SER A 285 -20.92 -6.41 -0.48
CA SER A 285 -21.98 -5.39 -0.24
C SER A 285 -22.69 -5.56 1.12
N PHE A 286 -22.01 -6.08 2.14
CA PHE A 286 -22.55 -6.39 3.47
C PHE A 286 -23.71 -7.42 3.46
N ASN A 287 -23.80 -8.25 2.43
CA ASN A 287 -24.88 -9.22 2.22
C ASN A 287 -24.34 -10.64 1.96
N PRO A 288 -23.71 -11.29 2.98
CA PRO A 288 -23.03 -12.57 2.78
C PRO A 288 -23.99 -13.72 2.43
N ASP A 289 -25.21 -13.67 2.91
CA ASP A 289 -26.19 -14.75 2.72
C ASP A 289 -26.61 -14.90 1.24
N ASN A 290 -26.55 -13.83 0.46
CA ASN A 290 -26.93 -13.83 -0.96
C ASN A 290 -25.74 -13.69 -1.91
N LEU A 291 -24.68 -12.98 -1.51
CA LEU A 291 -23.58 -12.60 -2.39
C LEU A 291 -22.24 -13.25 -1.99
N GLY A 292 -22.17 -13.92 -0.82
CA GLY A 292 -20.94 -14.51 -0.32
C GLY A 292 -19.91 -13.49 0.12
N HIS A 293 -18.66 -13.91 0.10
CA HIS A 293 -17.51 -13.10 0.52
C HIS A 293 -16.54 -12.92 -0.63
N THR A 294 -15.78 -11.85 -0.57
CA THR A 294 -14.71 -11.52 -1.51
C THR A 294 -13.54 -12.48 -1.39
N THR A 295 -12.81 -12.64 -2.46
CA THR A 295 -11.69 -13.55 -2.60
C THR A 295 -10.40 -12.83 -2.98
N ALA A 296 -9.28 -13.53 -3.01
CA ALA A 296 -8.01 -13.02 -3.52
C ALA A 296 -8.11 -12.41 -4.94
N ALA A 297 -8.98 -12.95 -5.79
CA ALA A 297 -9.17 -12.40 -7.14
C ALA A 297 -9.86 -11.02 -7.10
N ASP A 298 -10.74 -10.81 -6.14
CA ASP A 298 -11.50 -9.57 -6.00
C ASP A 298 -10.63 -8.43 -5.48
N VAL A 299 -9.73 -8.71 -4.54
CA VAL A 299 -8.77 -7.70 -4.03
C VAL A 299 -7.57 -7.48 -4.96
N ARG A 300 -7.23 -8.49 -5.79
CA ARG A 300 -6.12 -8.37 -6.75
C ARG A 300 -6.45 -7.47 -7.94
N ARG A 301 -7.69 -7.43 -8.40
CA ARG A 301 -8.12 -6.57 -9.52
C ARG A 301 -7.93 -5.09 -9.25
N PRO A 302 -8.40 -4.52 -8.14
CA PRO A 302 -8.28 -3.10 -7.84
C PRO A 302 -6.84 -2.58 -7.85
N ILE A 303 -5.85 -3.31 -7.32
CA ILE A 303 -4.48 -2.82 -7.31
C ILE A 303 -3.94 -2.54 -8.72
N TYR A 304 -4.24 -3.41 -9.71
CA TYR A 304 -3.80 -3.17 -11.09
C TYR A 304 -4.60 -2.06 -11.75
N TRP A 305 -5.89 -1.94 -11.47
CA TRP A 305 -6.69 -0.82 -11.98
C TRP A 305 -6.21 0.52 -11.45
N ASP A 306 -5.99 0.62 -10.16
CA ASP A 306 -5.52 1.86 -9.52
C ASP A 306 -4.14 2.25 -10.04
N LEU A 307 -3.19 1.32 -9.99
CA LEU A 307 -1.84 1.58 -10.46
C LEU A 307 -1.82 1.98 -11.94
N PHE A 308 -2.56 1.28 -12.81
CA PHE A 308 -2.53 1.55 -14.25
C PHE A 308 -3.38 2.77 -14.65
N THR A 309 -4.15 3.31 -13.71
CA THR A 309 -4.89 4.56 -13.88
C THR A 309 -4.19 5.76 -13.23
N GLY A 310 -3.02 5.56 -12.63
CA GLY A 310 -2.16 6.65 -12.17
C GLY A 310 -1.99 6.73 -10.66
N ALA A 311 -2.57 5.82 -9.87
CA ALA A 311 -2.30 5.76 -8.45
C ALA A 311 -0.80 5.51 -8.17
N PHE A 312 -0.26 6.16 -7.13
CA PHE A 312 1.14 6.01 -6.74
C PHE A 312 1.41 4.75 -5.90
N GLY A 313 0.36 4.13 -5.40
CA GLY A 313 0.39 2.94 -4.57
C GLY A 313 -1.01 2.35 -4.41
N HIS A 314 -1.16 1.45 -3.46
CA HIS A 314 -2.43 0.79 -3.14
C HIS A 314 -2.41 0.31 -1.70
N THR A 315 -3.58 0.26 -1.05
CA THR A 315 -3.75 -0.34 0.28
C THR A 315 -4.56 -1.63 0.15
N TYR A 316 -4.11 -2.68 0.77
CA TYR A 316 -4.83 -3.93 0.91
C TYR A 316 -5.61 -3.94 2.23
N GLY A 317 -6.70 -4.70 2.30
CA GLY A 317 -7.40 -5.00 3.52
C GLY A 317 -7.89 -6.45 3.55
N CYS A 318 -8.04 -6.98 4.76
CA CYS A 318 -8.66 -8.25 5.03
C CYS A 318 -9.69 -8.07 6.16
N HIS A 319 -10.85 -8.70 6.03
CA HIS A 319 -11.98 -8.44 6.90
C HIS A 319 -11.72 -8.75 8.38
N SER A 320 -11.02 -9.84 8.66
CA SER A 320 -10.62 -10.18 10.04
C SER A 320 -9.46 -9.33 10.56
N ILE A 321 -8.57 -8.84 9.66
CA ILE A 321 -7.37 -8.07 10.03
C ILE A 321 -7.74 -6.64 10.44
N TRP A 322 -8.60 -5.93 9.68
CA TRP A 322 -8.87 -4.53 10.00
C TRP A 322 -9.43 -4.36 11.42
N GLN A 323 -10.26 -5.33 11.87
CA GLN A 323 -10.87 -5.32 13.18
C GLN A 323 -10.09 -6.16 14.23
N MET A 324 -8.97 -6.78 13.85
CA MET A 324 -8.17 -7.70 14.69
C MET A 324 -9.06 -8.74 15.40
N PHE A 325 -9.99 -9.35 14.66
CA PHE A 325 -10.97 -10.26 15.21
C PHE A 325 -10.33 -11.53 15.73
N ASP A 326 -10.57 -11.85 16.99
CA ASP A 326 -10.16 -13.09 17.63
C ASP A 326 -11.40 -13.78 18.26
N PRO A 327 -11.88 -14.89 17.72
CA PRO A 327 -13.05 -15.60 18.26
C PRO A 327 -12.79 -16.23 19.63
N GLU A 328 -11.52 -16.34 20.05
CA GLU A 328 -11.16 -16.86 21.37
C GLU A 328 -11.21 -15.77 22.47
N ASP A 329 -11.30 -14.49 22.09
CA ASP A 329 -11.42 -13.38 23.03
C ASP A 329 -12.89 -13.04 23.30
N PRO A 330 -13.46 -13.39 24.46
CA PRO A 330 -14.86 -13.15 24.76
C PRO A 330 -15.21 -11.65 24.94
N ALA A 331 -14.22 -10.78 25.07
CA ALA A 331 -14.42 -9.33 25.17
C ALA A 331 -14.57 -8.67 23.79
N GLN A 332 -14.17 -9.36 22.74
CA GLN A 332 -14.31 -8.83 21.38
C GLN A 332 -15.67 -9.23 20.79
N TRP A 333 -16.28 -8.26 20.12
CA TRP A 333 -17.43 -8.49 19.28
C TRP A 333 -17.05 -8.37 17.80
N GLU A 334 -17.67 -9.19 16.97
CA GLU A 334 -17.43 -9.23 15.54
C GLU A 334 -18.22 -8.15 14.80
N VAL A 335 -17.65 -7.62 13.74
CA VAL A 335 -18.33 -6.76 12.79
C VAL A 335 -18.54 -7.53 11.49
N ASN A 336 -19.81 -7.63 11.05
CA ASN A 336 -20.17 -8.21 9.75
C ASN A 336 -19.62 -9.63 9.49
N ARG A 337 -19.62 -10.50 10.50
CA ARG A 337 -19.32 -11.95 10.40
C ARG A 337 -17.99 -12.26 9.71
N PRO A 338 -16.83 -12.02 10.33
CA PRO A 338 -15.55 -12.49 9.82
C PRO A 338 -15.54 -14.03 9.69
N LEU A 339 -14.97 -14.55 8.59
CA LEU A 339 -14.86 -16.00 8.37
C LEU A 339 -13.70 -16.61 9.13
N THR A 340 -12.68 -15.82 9.44
CA THR A 340 -11.43 -16.28 10.04
C THR A 340 -11.04 -15.37 11.19
N SER A 341 -10.16 -15.83 12.08
CA SER A 341 -9.46 -14.97 13.03
C SER A 341 -8.46 -14.08 12.30
N TRP A 342 -8.02 -12.98 12.93
CA TRP A 342 -6.95 -12.16 12.37
C TRP A 342 -5.64 -12.96 12.18
N LYS A 343 -5.39 -13.96 13.03
CA LYS A 343 -4.22 -14.84 12.97
C LYS A 343 -4.20 -15.68 11.70
N GLU A 344 -5.35 -16.19 11.27
CA GLU A 344 -5.54 -16.92 10.02
C GLU A 344 -5.56 -15.98 8.81
N GLY A 345 -6.18 -14.81 8.95
CA GLY A 345 -6.21 -13.77 7.93
C GLY A 345 -4.82 -13.24 7.51
N LEU A 346 -3.78 -13.42 8.36
CA LEU A 346 -2.40 -13.09 7.99
C LEU A 346 -1.92 -13.83 6.74
N ASP A 347 -2.37 -15.05 6.54
CA ASP A 347 -1.99 -15.93 5.44
C ASP A 347 -3.00 -15.94 4.29
N ALA A 348 -3.92 -14.98 4.28
CA ALA A 348 -4.86 -14.80 3.18
C ALA A 348 -4.11 -14.64 1.83
N PRO A 349 -4.52 -15.38 0.78
CA PRO A 349 -3.72 -15.43 -0.46
C PRO A 349 -3.64 -14.08 -1.18
N GLY A 350 -4.66 -13.22 -1.07
CA GLY A 350 -4.62 -11.86 -1.64
C GLY A 350 -3.53 -11.01 -1.01
N ALA A 351 -3.34 -11.08 0.32
CA ALA A 351 -2.27 -10.37 1.01
C ALA A 351 -0.89 -10.67 0.40
N ALA A 352 -0.62 -11.95 0.13
CA ALA A 352 0.63 -12.38 -0.48
C ALA A 352 0.75 -11.94 -1.95
N GLN A 353 -0.36 -11.78 -2.67
CA GLN A 353 -0.36 -11.43 -4.09
C GLN A 353 -0.11 -9.94 -4.35
N MET A 354 -0.40 -9.06 -3.38
CA MET A 354 -0.14 -7.62 -3.50
C MET A 354 1.33 -7.31 -3.79
N ARG A 355 2.26 -8.06 -3.20
CA ARG A 355 3.71 -7.88 -3.43
C ARG A 355 4.12 -8.05 -4.90
N TYR A 356 3.36 -8.83 -5.68
CA TYR A 356 3.69 -9.05 -7.08
C TYR A 356 3.39 -7.83 -7.94
N ALA A 357 2.32 -7.10 -7.65
CA ALA A 357 2.04 -5.81 -8.31
C ALA A 357 3.15 -4.79 -7.99
N LYS A 358 3.55 -4.66 -6.71
CA LYS A 358 4.67 -3.82 -6.30
C LYS A 358 5.96 -4.21 -7.05
N ALA A 359 6.31 -5.49 -7.06
CA ALA A 359 7.51 -5.98 -7.73
C ALA A 359 7.49 -5.70 -9.25
N LEU A 360 6.32 -5.84 -9.90
CA LEU A 360 6.16 -5.50 -11.31
C LEU A 360 6.44 -4.02 -11.55
N ILE A 361 5.81 -3.11 -10.80
CA ILE A 361 6.00 -1.67 -10.94
C ILE A 361 7.45 -1.28 -10.68
N GLU A 362 8.05 -1.76 -9.59
CA GLU A 362 9.45 -1.46 -9.23
C GLU A 362 10.49 -2.09 -10.18
N SER A 363 10.08 -2.99 -11.07
CA SER A 363 10.96 -3.58 -12.08
C SER A 363 11.24 -2.65 -13.27
N ARG A 364 10.60 -1.48 -13.33
CA ARG A 364 10.76 -0.44 -14.35
C ARG A 364 10.83 0.95 -13.67
N PRO A 365 11.38 1.99 -14.35
CA PRO A 365 11.33 3.36 -13.85
C PRO A 365 9.87 3.82 -13.72
N PHE A 366 9.33 3.92 -12.51
CA PHE A 366 7.89 4.16 -12.34
C PHE A 366 7.51 5.60 -12.02
N LEU A 367 8.45 6.48 -11.65
CA LEU A 367 8.14 7.90 -11.38
C LEU A 367 7.73 8.70 -12.63
N THR A 368 7.94 8.14 -13.81
CA THR A 368 7.51 8.70 -15.11
C THR A 368 6.32 7.94 -15.70
N ARG A 369 5.70 7.07 -14.93
CA ARG A 369 4.57 6.26 -15.37
C ARG A 369 3.31 7.10 -15.49
N ILE A 370 2.60 6.95 -16.62
CA ILE A 370 1.34 7.61 -16.92
C ILE A 370 0.27 6.58 -17.32
N PRO A 371 -1.00 6.81 -16.98
CA PRO A 371 -2.10 6.01 -17.53
C PRO A 371 -2.24 6.27 -19.03
N ASP A 372 -2.43 5.19 -19.80
CA ASP A 372 -2.67 5.34 -21.24
C ASP A 372 -3.66 4.28 -21.75
N PRO A 373 -4.98 4.50 -21.59
CA PRO A 373 -5.99 3.58 -22.09
C PRO A 373 -6.02 3.49 -23.62
N SER A 374 -5.42 4.43 -24.35
CA SER A 374 -5.36 4.44 -25.80
C SER A 374 -4.49 3.33 -26.40
N LEU A 375 -3.65 2.69 -25.54
CA LEU A 375 -2.88 1.49 -25.90
C LEU A 375 -3.76 0.34 -26.39
N ILE A 376 -4.98 0.23 -25.86
CA ILE A 376 -5.89 -0.87 -26.17
C ILE A 376 -6.72 -0.47 -27.40
N VAL A 377 -6.53 -1.20 -28.54
CA VAL A 377 -7.18 -0.87 -29.81
C VAL A 377 -8.69 -1.08 -29.75
N GLU A 378 -9.13 -2.16 -29.09
CA GLU A 378 -10.54 -2.46 -28.92
C GLU A 378 -10.80 -2.94 -27.48
N ASP A 379 -11.38 -2.09 -26.67
CA ASP A 379 -12.10 -2.52 -25.47
C ASP A 379 -13.60 -2.49 -25.78
N ARG A 380 -14.12 -3.60 -26.34
CA ARG A 380 -15.55 -3.74 -26.71
C ARG A 380 -16.45 -4.01 -25.49
N VAL A 381 -15.87 -3.95 -24.30
CA VAL A 381 -16.61 -4.20 -23.08
C VAL A 381 -17.48 -2.99 -22.78
N LYS A 382 -18.75 -3.04 -23.17
CA LYS A 382 -19.71 -1.97 -22.91
C LYS A 382 -20.14 -1.99 -21.46
N SER A 383 -20.09 -0.84 -20.81
CA SER A 383 -20.47 -0.63 -19.39
C SER A 383 -21.92 -1.01 -19.04
N SER A 384 -22.76 -1.26 -20.05
CA SER A 384 -24.18 -1.62 -19.87
C SER A 384 -24.43 -3.11 -19.61
N ILE A 385 -23.40 -3.96 -19.64
CA ILE A 385 -23.54 -5.39 -19.36
C ILE A 385 -23.20 -5.63 -17.88
N PRO A 386 -24.08 -6.22 -17.04
CA PRO A 386 -23.77 -6.53 -15.66
C PRO A 386 -22.43 -7.27 -15.51
N GLY A 387 -21.61 -6.83 -14.55
CA GLY A 387 -20.28 -7.38 -14.29
C GLY A 387 -19.18 -6.97 -15.29
N VAL A 388 -19.48 -6.09 -16.23
CA VAL A 388 -18.51 -5.62 -17.23
C VAL A 388 -17.41 -4.78 -16.62
N GLY A 389 -17.70 -3.99 -15.56
CA GLY A 389 -16.69 -3.24 -14.83
C GLY A 389 -15.53 -4.12 -14.37
N THR A 390 -15.82 -5.32 -13.88
CA THR A 390 -14.82 -6.29 -13.40
C THR A 390 -13.94 -6.89 -14.50
N ARG A 391 -14.30 -6.69 -15.78
CA ARG A 391 -13.60 -7.20 -16.96
C ARG A 391 -12.84 -6.13 -17.73
N ARG A 392 -12.77 -4.91 -17.18
CA ARG A 392 -12.11 -3.76 -17.82
C ARG A 392 -10.60 -3.95 -17.88
N PHE A 393 -10.03 -3.78 -19.06
CA PHE A 393 -8.58 -3.69 -19.24
C PHE A 393 -8.10 -2.32 -18.77
N ALA A 394 -6.91 -2.29 -18.16
CA ALA A 394 -6.22 -1.06 -17.81
C ALA A 394 -4.83 -1.07 -18.41
N ALA A 395 -4.36 0.10 -18.86
CA ALA A 395 -3.05 0.23 -19.47
C ALA A 395 -2.30 1.45 -18.97
N THR A 396 -0.99 1.29 -18.83
CA THR A 396 -0.06 2.32 -18.40
C THR A 396 1.27 2.17 -19.14
N ARG A 397 2.01 3.26 -19.27
CA ARG A 397 3.37 3.29 -19.83
C ARG A 397 4.21 4.36 -19.16
N ASP A 398 5.49 4.41 -19.44
CA ASP A 398 6.28 5.60 -19.13
C ASP A 398 6.10 6.68 -20.20
N GLU A 399 6.33 7.93 -19.84
CA GLU A 399 6.24 9.06 -20.75
C GLU A 399 7.19 8.92 -21.95
N ALA A 400 8.38 8.40 -21.72
CA ALA A 400 9.42 8.25 -22.75
C ALA A 400 9.11 7.11 -23.75
N GLY A 401 8.12 6.25 -23.47
CA GLY A 401 7.77 5.11 -24.32
C GLY A 401 8.83 4.00 -24.30
N THR A 402 9.44 3.74 -23.13
CA THR A 402 10.44 2.67 -22.98
C THR A 402 9.82 1.35 -22.50
N TYR A 403 8.65 1.42 -21.90
CA TYR A 403 7.85 0.24 -21.54
C TYR A 403 6.35 0.56 -21.50
N ALA A 404 5.53 -0.48 -21.55
CA ALA A 404 4.09 -0.41 -21.29
C ALA A 404 3.60 -1.67 -20.60
N PHE A 405 2.55 -1.52 -19.77
CA PHE A 405 1.84 -2.61 -19.12
C PHE A 405 0.37 -2.57 -19.50
N VAL A 406 -0.23 -3.75 -19.75
CA VAL A 406 -1.68 -3.90 -19.95
C VAL A 406 -2.20 -4.98 -19.02
N TYR A 407 -3.08 -4.60 -18.09
CA TYR A 407 -3.78 -5.54 -17.21
C TYR A 407 -4.98 -6.14 -17.93
N VAL A 408 -5.06 -7.44 -17.91
CA VAL A 408 -6.03 -8.27 -18.62
C VAL A 408 -6.79 -9.11 -17.61
N PRO A 409 -7.92 -8.62 -17.03
CA PRO A 409 -8.66 -9.32 -15.99
C PRO A 409 -9.37 -10.57 -16.51
N LEU A 410 -9.59 -10.64 -17.83
CA LEU A 410 -10.26 -11.76 -18.48
C LEU A 410 -9.42 -12.26 -19.66
N GLY A 411 -9.09 -13.54 -19.68
CA GLY A 411 -8.28 -14.17 -20.74
C GLY A 411 -8.96 -14.18 -22.11
N ARG A 412 -8.95 -13.05 -22.81
CA ARG A 412 -9.45 -12.93 -24.19
C ARG A 412 -8.42 -12.30 -25.13
N LYS A 413 -8.54 -12.58 -26.43
CA LYS A 413 -7.72 -11.95 -27.49
C LYS A 413 -7.97 -10.45 -27.54
N PHE A 414 -6.89 -9.65 -27.68
CA PHE A 414 -6.95 -8.19 -27.81
C PHE A 414 -5.75 -7.68 -28.60
N SER A 415 -5.86 -6.45 -29.13
CA SER A 415 -4.78 -5.77 -29.83
C SER A 415 -4.29 -4.56 -29.05
N VAL A 416 -2.99 -4.29 -29.14
CA VAL A 416 -2.31 -3.18 -28.48
C VAL A 416 -1.57 -2.33 -29.52
N LYS A 417 -1.68 -1.01 -29.40
CA LYS A 417 -0.86 -0.06 -30.15
C LYS A 417 0.56 -0.08 -29.62
N THR A 418 1.48 -0.65 -30.37
CA THR A 418 2.88 -0.76 -29.97
C THR A 418 3.73 0.43 -30.41
N GLU A 419 3.21 1.31 -31.26
CA GLU A 419 3.87 2.54 -31.72
C GLU A 419 4.21 3.53 -30.59
N VAL A 420 3.54 3.39 -29.42
CA VAL A 420 3.84 4.19 -28.21
C VAL A 420 5.22 3.84 -27.63
N ILE A 421 5.70 2.62 -27.87
CA ILE A 421 7.07 2.21 -27.51
C ILE A 421 8.02 2.74 -28.58
N LYS A 422 8.93 3.63 -28.17
CA LYS A 422 9.84 4.34 -29.07
C LYS A 422 11.09 3.49 -29.42
N ALA A 423 10.85 2.27 -29.88
CA ALA A 423 11.88 1.30 -30.22
C ALA A 423 11.61 0.61 -31.55
N LYS A 424 12.68 0.11 -32.21
CA LYS A 424 12.54 -0.74 -33.42
C LYS A 424 12.06 -2.13 -33.08
N LYS A 425 12.49 -2.67 -31.92
CA LYS A 425 12.12 -4.00 -31.45
C LYS A 425 11.49 -3.93 -30.07
N ILE A 426 10.47 -4.73 -29.86
CA ILE A 426 9.75 -4.89 -28.62
C ILE A 426 10.05 -6.27 -28.05
N ARG A 427 10.38 -6.32 -26.76
CA ARG A 427 10.43 -7.56 -25.97
C ARG A 427 9.15 -7.66 -25.17
N ALA A 428 8.41 -8.74 -25.31
CA ALA A 428 7.11 -8.93 -24.68
C ALA A 428 7.11 -10.10 -23.69
N PHE A 429 6.35 -9.92 -22.58
CA PHE A 429 6.17 -10.93 -21.55
C PHE A 429 4.72 -11.03 -21.12
N TRP A 430 4.33 -12.23 -20.65
CA TRP A 430 3.20 -12.41 -19.78
C TRP A 430 3.70 -12.46 -18.31
N PHE A 431 3.09 -11.65 -17.47
CA PHE A 431 3.31 -11.66 -16.03
C PHE A 431 2.06 -12.18 -15.33
N ASP A 432 2.22 -13.15 -14.43
CA ASP A 432 1.12 -13.75 -13.67
C ASP A 432 0.94 -12.99 -12.33
N PRO A 433 -0.16 -12.24 -12.15
CA PRO A 433 -0.43 -11.52 -10.90
C PRO A 433 -0.60 -12.39 -9.67
N ARG A 434 -0.91 -13.67 -9.85
CA ARG A 434 -1.17 -14.64 -8.79
C ARG A 434 0.09 -15.22 -8.17
N THR A 435 1.16 -15.26 -8.96
CA THR A 435 2.41 -15.96 -8.59
C THR A 435 3.65 -15.08 -8.72
N GLY A 436 3.55 -13.93 -9.41
CA GLY A 436 4.69 -13.08 -9.75
C GLY A 436 5.61 -13.65 -10.85
N ALA A 437 5.22 -14.76 -11.47
CA ALA A 437 6.02 -15.38 -12.51
C ALA A 437 5.91 -14.61 -13.84
N ALA A 438 7.04 -14.40 -14.50
CA ALA A 438 7.11 -13.82 -15.83
C ALA A 438 7.49 -14.86 -16.88
N ARG A 439 6.80 -14.83 -18.03
CA ARG A 439 7.07 -15.71 -19.17
C ARG A 439 7.34 -14.85 -20.42
N LEU A 440 8.50 -15.05 -21.03
CA LEU A 440 8.83 -14.40 -22.30
C LEU A 440 7.88 -14.89 -23.41
N ILE A 441 7.27 -13.93 -24.12
CA ILE A 441 6.53 -14.18 -25.36
C ILE A 441 7.52 -14.22 -26.53
N GLY A 442 8.42 -13.24 -26.60
CA GLY A 442 9.44 -13.11 -27.63
C GLY A 442 9.87 -11.67 -27.87
N GLU A 443 10.72 -11.49 -28.89
CA GLU A 443 11.07 -10.19 -29.45
C GLU A 443 10.58 -10.12 -30.88
N PHE A 444 10.06 -8.96 -31.27
CA PHE A 444 9.52 -8.73 -32.63
C PHE A 444 9.73 -7.27 -33.07
N GLU A 445 9.70 -7.05 -34.38
CA GLU A 445 9.77 -5.69 -34.94
C GLU A 445 8.51 -4.89 -34.54
N ASN A 446 8.71 -3.63 -34.20
CA ASN A 446 7.60 -2.73 -33.83
C ASN A 446 6.89 -2.26 -35.13
N THR A 447 5.76 -2.87 -35.44
CA THR A 447 4.97 -2.57 -36.63
C THR A 447 3.77 -1.65 -36.37
N GLY A 448 3.67 -1.10 -35.14
CA GLY A 448 2.64 -0.15 -34.75
C GLY A 448 1.44 -0.76 -34.03
N GLU A 449 1.08 -2.01 -34.31
CA GLU A 449 0.00 -2.77 -33.67
C GLU A 449 0.36 -4.25 -33.56
N GLN A 450 -0.02 -4.86 -32.45
CA GLN A 450 0.20 -6.29 -32.22
C GLN A 450 -0.97 -6.91 -31.47
N THR A 451 -1.37 -8.10 -31.85
CA THR A 451 -2.42 -8.88 -31.21
C THR A 451 -1.84 -9.88 -30.21
N PHE A 452 -2.44 -9.99 -29.04
CA PHE A 452 -2.03 -10.90 -27.97
C PHE A 452 -3.18 -11.78 -27.50
N LEU A 453 -2.83 -12.98 -27.02
CA LEU A 453 -3.75 -13.91 -26.36
C LEU A 453 -3.12 -14.34 -25.03
N PRO A 454 -3.77 -14.09 -23.88
CA PRO A 454 -3.28 -14.55 -22.57
C PRO A 454 -3.10 -16.06 -22.52
N PRO A 455 -2.17 -16.56 -21.68
CA PRO A 455 -1.88 -17.99 -21.58
C PRO A 455 -3.06 -18.86 -21.13
N THR A 456 -3.97 -18.28 -20.33
CA THR A 456 -5.18 -18.97 -19.85
C THR A 456 -6.41 -18.11 -20.07
N PRO A 457 -7.51 -18.66 -20.59
CA PRO A 457 -8.80 -17.98 -20.68
C PRO A 457 -9.57 -18.14 -19.37
N GLY A 458 -10.44 -17.19 -19.07
CA GLY A 458 -11.40 -17.30 -17.96
C GLY A 458 -11.36 -16.14 -17.00
N GLU A 459 -12.40 -16.07 -16.18
CA GLU A 459 -12.48 -15.10 -15.07
C GLU A 459 -11.53 -15.53 -13.95
N THR A 460 -11.04 -14.57 -13.17
CA THR A 460 -10.05 -14.76 -12.10
C THR A 460 -8.68 -15.29 -12.53
N LEU A 461 -8.51 -15.54 -13.85
CA LEU A 461 -7.25 -15.95 -14.47
C LEU A 461 -6.63 -14.76 -15.21
N ASP A 462 -6.45 -13.69 -14.48
CA ASP A 462 -5.90 -12.42 -14.93
C ASP A 462 -4.40 -12.49 -15.27
N TRP A 463 -3.97 -11.60 -16.17
CA TRP A 463 -2.59 -11.49 -16.64
C TRP A 463 -2.19 -10.03 -16.81
N VAL A 464 -0.89 -9.75 -16.77
CA VAL A 464 -0.34 -8.48 -17.25
C VAL A 464 0.53 -8.76 -18.48
N LEU A 465 0.21 -8.08 -19.59
CA LEU A 465 1.11 -7.98 -20.71
C LEU A 465 2.15 -6.90 -20.40
N VAL A 466 3.43 -7.24 -20.53
CA VAL A 466 4.56 -6.32 -20.40
C VAL A 466 5.23 -6.17 -21.75
N LEU A 467 5.38 -4.94 -22.22
CA LEU A 467 6.04 -4.57 -23.46
C LEU A 467 7.21 -3.65 -23.14
N ASP A 468 8.41 -4.03 -23.54
CA ASP A 468 9.63 -3.26 -23.32
C ASP A 468 10.30 -2.87 -24.65
N ASP A 469 10.91 -1.69 -24.68
CA ASP A 469 11.97 -1.40 -25.63
C ASP A 469 13.10 -2.43 -25.42
N ALA A 470 13.30 -3.30 -26.41
CA ALA A 470 14.27 -4.39 -26.32
C ALA A 470 15.71 -3.89 -26.05
N SER A 471 16.03 -2.65 -26.46
CA SER A 471 17.37 -2.05 -26.26
C SER A 471 17.65 -1.66 -24.80
N LYS A 472 16.62 -1.50 -23.97
CA LYS A 472 16.76 -1.11 -22.55
C LYS A 472 17.26 -2.26 -21.69
N ASN A 473 17.12 -3.49 -22.15
CA ASN A 473 17.56 -4.70 -21.43
C ASN A 473 17.05 -4.75 -19.98
N TYR A 474 15.79 -4.34 -19.78
CA TYR A 474 15.17 -4.44 -18.46
C TYR A 474 15.21 -5.89 -17.96
N PRO A 475 15.29 -6.10 -16.63
CA PRO A 475 15.19 -7.43 -16.06
C PRO A 475 13.82 -8.06 -16.34
N PHE A 476 13.69 -9.36 -16.10
CA PHE A 476 12.37 -10.00 -16.17
C PHE A 476 11.38 -9.23 -15.26
N PRO A 477 10.11 -9.08 -15.73
CA PRO A 477 9.08 -8.41 -14.92
C PRO A 477 8.99 -8.99 -13.51
N GLY A 478 8.88 -8.13 -12.50
CA GLY A 478 8.86 -8.55 -11.09
C GLY A 478 10.22 -8.84 -10.46
N VAL A 479 11.32 -8.81 -11.22
CA VAL A 479 12.67 -8.95 -10.68
C VAL A 479 13.25 -7.58 -10.38
N LYS A 480 13.50 -7.31 -9.10
CA LYS A 480 14.08 -6.05 -8.62
C LYS A 480 15.60 -6.04 -8.90
N LYS A 481 16.02 -5.61 -10.09
CA LYS A 481 17.42 -5.26 -10.41
C LYS A 481 17.47 -4.22 -11.52
N TRP A 482 16.87 -3.09 -11.28
CA TRP A 482 17.20 -1.92 -12.07
C TRP A 482 18.07 -0.99 -11.22
N SER A 483 19.40 -1.13 -11.32
CA SER A 483 20.36 -0.13 -10.87
C SER A 483 20.61 0.83 -12.05
N GLY A 484 19.57 1.47 -12.51
CA GLY A 484 19.70 2.55 -13.47
C GLY A 484 20.48 3.68 -12.82
N ASN A 485 21.51 4.17 -13.49
CA ASN A 485 22.30 5.32 -13.07
C ASN A 485 21.37 6.45 -12.56
N ARG A 486 21.67 6.91 -11.34
CA ARG A 486 21.17 8.13 -10.75
C ARG A 486 21.45 9.33 -11.63
#